data_51a7223a13ef666250b81fce8cd06d3f
#
_entry.id   51a7223a13ef666250b81fce8cd06d3f
#
_cell.length_a   1.000
_cell.length_b   1.000
_cell.length_c   1.000
_cell.angle_alpha   90.00
_cell.angle_beta   90.00
_cell.angle_gamma   90.00
#
_symmetry.space_group_name_H-M   'P 1'
#
loop_
_entity.id
_entity.type
_entity.pdbx_description
1 polymer ?
#
loop_
_entity_poly.entity_id
_entity_poly.type
_entity_poly.pdbx_seq_one_letter_code
_entity_poly.pdbx_strand_id
1 'polypeptide(L)'
;MIRGTFANIRLRNQLLDGVEGGYTRNFLTGEQESIFDASLAYRAAGVPLVVLGGKEYGSGSSRDWAAKGTALLGVRAVITESFERIHRSNLIGMGVVPLQFPDGESAASLGLDGTETFSVTGLTALNEGVTPRTVVVRPVHCYSKILFPDE
;
A
#
# COMPACT_ATOMS: atom_id res chain seq x y z
N MET A 1 2.15 2.04 -19.90
CA MET A 1 2.09 0.92 -18.93
C MET A 1 1.90 1.39 -17.50
N ILE A 2 2.66 2.33 -16.97
CA ILE A 2 2.51 2.84 -15.58
C ILE A 2 1.09 3.37 -15.32
N ARG A 3 0.50 4.09 -16.26
CA ARG A 3 -0.90 4.53 -16.18
C ARG A 3 -1.91 3.39 -16.05
N GLY A 4 -1.57 2.20 -16.55
CA GLY A 4 -2.42 1.02 -16.45
C GLY A 4 -2.32 0.25 -15.12
N THR A 5 -1.37 0.60 -14.28
CA THR A 5 -1.27 0.04 -12.94
C THR A 5 -2.44 0.57 -12.13
N PHE A 6 -3.22 -0.33 -11.51
CA PHE A 6 -4.47 -0.01 -10.81
C PHE A 6 -5.56 0.64 -11.70
N ALA A 7 -5.53 0.45 -13.02
CA ALA A 7 -6.53 1.02 -13.93
C ALA A 7 -7.66 0.03 -14.29
N ASN A 8 -7.78 -1.09 -13.60
CA ASN A 8 -8.88 -2.03 -13.82
C ASN A 8 -10.21 -1.36 -13.47
N ILE A 9 -11.17 -1.43 -14.41
CA ILE A 9 -12.50 -0.84 -14.25
C ILE A 9 -13.29 -1.40 -13.07
N ARG A 10 -12.93 -2.60 -12.56
CA ARG A 10 -13.56 -3.24 -11.39
C ARG A 10 -12.89 -2.86 -10.08
N LEU A 11 -11.80 -2.10 -10.12
CA LEU A 11 -11.15 -1.62 -8.92
C LEU A 11 -12.09 -0.66 -8.19
N ARG A 12 -12.21 -0.84 -6.89
CA ARG A 12 -12.95 0.09 -6.01
C ARG A 12 -12.00 0.56 -4.92
N ASN A 13 -11.61 1.81 -5.01
CA ASN A 13 -10.84 2.44 -3.95
C ASN A 13 -11.80 2.88 -2.85
N GLN A 14 -11.63 2.33 -1.65
CA GLN A 14 -12.50 2.64 -0.50
C GLN A 14 -12.38 4.09 0.00
N LEU A 15 -11.37 4.84 -0.45
CA LEU A 15 -11.28 6.28 -0.23
C LEU A 15 -12.34 7.09 -0.98
N LEU A 16 -13.01 6.47 -1.96
CA LEU A 16 -14.01 7.12 -2.81
C LEU A 16 -15.30 6.29 -2.77
N ASP A 17 -16.38 6.89 -2.30
CA ASP A 17 -17.68 6.23 -2.25
C ASP A 17 -18.23 5.98 -3.66
N GLY A 18 -18.44 4.69 -3.99
CA GLY A 18 -19.11 4.27 -5.22
C GLY A 18 -18.35 4.49 -6.52
N VAL A 19 -17.09 4.93 -6.47
CA VAL A 19 -16.27 5.17 -7.66
C VAL A 19 -15.53 3.89 -8.06
N GLU A 20 -15.72 3.47 -9.31
CA GLU A 20 -15.01 2.34 -9.92
C GLU A 20 -13.87 2.83 -10.81
N GLY A 21 -12.83 2.01 -10.95
CA GLY A 21 -11.66 2.29 -11.78
C GLY A 21 -10.45 2.80 -11.00
N GLY A 22 -9.48 3.28 -11.72
CA GLY A 22 -8.17 3.69 -11.21
C GLY A 22 -8.13 5.09 -10.62
N TYR A 23 -9.07 5.41 -9.73
CA TYR A 23 -9.17 6.73 -9.10
C TYR A 23 -8.81 6.67 -7.62
N THR A 24 -8.37 7.80 -7.09
CA THR A 24 -8.06 8.00 -5.68
C THR A 24 -8.34 9.42 -5.25
N ARG A 25 -8.32 9.67 -3.95
CA ARG A 25 -8.29 11.02 -3.41
C ARG A 25 -6.85 11.45 -3.24
N ASN A 26 -6.50 12.59 -3.81
CA ASN A 26 -5.21 13.23 -3.57
C ASN A 26 -5.31 14.07 -2.29
N PHE A 27 -4.62 13.67 -1.23
CA PHE A 27 -4.64 14.40 0.05
C PHE A 27 -3.86 15.71 0.04
N LEU A 28 -3.03 15.97 -0.99
CA LEU A 28 -2.34 17.24 -1.15
C LEU A 28 -3.28 18.34 -1.71
N THR A 29 -4.21 17.95 -2.59
CA THR A 29 -5.16 18.86 -3.22
C THR A 29 -6.57 18.74 -2.67
N GLY A 30 -6.91 17.59 -2.06
CA GLY A 30 -8.26 17.25 -1.61
C GLY A 30 -9.18 16.76 -2.73
N GLU A 31 -8.70 16.67 -3.96
CA GLU A 31 -9.48 16.33 -5.15
C GLU A 31 -9.42 14.83 -5.49
N GLN A 32 -10.42 14.40 -6.25
CA GLN A 32 -10.43 13.07 -6.86
C GLN A 32 -9.66 13.10 -8.17
N GLU A 33 -8.65 12.27 -8.28
CA GLU A 33 -7.79 12.17 -9.46
C GLU A 33 -7.55 10.70 -9.85
N SER A 34 -6.96 10.48 -11.02
CA SER A 34 -6.45 9.16 -11.35
C SER A 34 -5.30 8.80 -10.40
N ILE A 35 -5.17 7.51 -10.06
CA ILE A 35 -4.05 7.04 -9.23
C ILE A 35 -2.70 7.46 -9.83
N PHE A 36 -2.61 7.47 -11.17
CA PHE A 36 -1.40 7.89 -11.86
C PHE A 36 -1.10 9.39 -11.63
N ASP A 37 -2.07 10.27 -11.82
CA ASP A 37 -1.87 11.72 -11.69
C ASP A 37 -1.60 12.09 -10.23
N ALA A 38 -2.33 11.52 -9.28
CA ALA A 38 -2.05 11.66 -7.85
C ALA A 38 -0.63 11.20 -7.50
N SER A 39 -0.16 10.09 -8.08
CA SER A 39 1.19 9.59 -7.84
C SER A 39 2.28 10.55 -8.30
N LEU A 40 2.06 11.28 -9.40
CA LEU A 40 2.97 12.31 -9.87
C LEU A 40 3.07 13.49 -8.88
N ALA A 41 1.93 13.92 -8.34
CA ALA A 41 1.89 14.98 -7.34
C ALA A 41 2.63 14.57 -6.05
N TYR A 42 2.38 13.36 -5.55
CA TYR A 42 3.08 12.83 -4.37
C TYR A 42 4.59 12.67 -4.59
N ARG A 43 5.01 12.21 -5.76
CA ARG A 43 6.43 12.09 -6.10
C ARG A 43 7.11 13.46 -6.18
N ALA A 44 6.45 14.45 -6.76
CA ALA A 44 6.96 15.83 -6.78
C ALA A 44 7.09 16.43 -5.36
N ALA A 45 6.18 16.07 -4.46
CA ALA A 45 6.23 16.46 -3.06
C ALA A 45 7.19 15.59 -2.20
N GLY A 46 7.77 14.53 -2.76
CA GLY A 46 8.65 13.62 -2.02
C GLY A 46 7.93 12.72 -1.00
N VAL A 47 6.62 12.53 -1.14
CA VAL A 47 5.78 11.73 -0.23
C VAL A 47 5.71 10.29 -0.71
N PRO A 48 6.19 9.30 0.06
CA PRO A 48 6.04 7.89 -0.27
C PRO A 48 4.61 7.42 -0.04
N LEU A 49 4.18 6.41 -0.82
CA LEU A 49 2.84 5.88 -0.78
C LEU A 49 2.79 4.48 -0.19
N VAL A 50 1.65 4.14 0.41
CA VAL A 50 1.31 2.80 0.91
C VAL A 50 0.01 2.35 0.25
N VAL A 51 -0.06 1.06 -0.07
CA VAL A 51 -1.29 0.42 -0.55
C VAL A 51 -1.83 -0.51 0.53
N LEU A 52 -3.10 -0.35 0.86
CA LEU A 52 -3.85 -1.29 1.68
C LEU A 52 -4.66 -2.22 0.77
N GLY A 53 -4.48 -3.50 0.89
CA GLY A 53 -5.14 -4.50 0.06
C GLY A 53 -5.85 -5.58 0.88
N GLY A 54 -6.72 -6.31 0.21
CA GLY A 54 -7.43 -7.45 0.78
C GLY A 54 -6.71 -8.78 0.57
N LYS A 55 -7.50 -9.83 0.35
CA LYS A 55 -7.00 -11.20 0.16
C LYS A 55 -6.44 -11.42 -1.24
N GLU A 56 -5.45 -12.31 -1.33
CA GLU A 56 -4.83 -12.76 -2.58
C GLU A 56 -4.33 -11.62 -3.47
N TYR A 57 -3.74 -10.61 -2.85
CA TYR A 57 -3.22 -9.45 -3.56
C TYR A 57 -2.20 -9.86 -4.62
N GLY A 58 -2.43 -9.43 -5.87
CA GLY A 58 -1.60 -9.77 -7.02
C GLY A 58 -2.10 -10.94 -7.85
N SER A 59 -3.20 -11.60 -7.46
CA SER A 59 -3.85 -12.62 -8.28
C SER A 59 -4.38 -12.03 -9.59
N GLY A 60 -4.20 -12.76 -10.69
CA GLY A 60 -4.68 -12.36 -12.02
C GLY A 60 -3.90 -11.24 -12.69
N SER A 61 -2.81 -10.77 -12.10
CA SER A 61 -1.96 -9.75 -12.71
C SER A 61 -0.82 -10.34 -13.55
N SER A 62 -0.21 -9.53 -14.40
CA SER A 62 1.04 -9.86 -15.09
C SER A 62 2.27 -9.63 -14.17
N ARG A 63 2.13 -9.94 -12.93
CA ARG A 63 3.10 -10.12 -11.85
C ARG A 63 4.27 -9.15 -11.82
N ASP A 64 5.31 -9.34 -12.65
CA ASP A 64 6.50 -8.47 -12.71
C ASP A 64 6.13 -7.03 -13.03
N TRP A 65 5.30 -6.84 -14.03
CA TRP A 65 4.87 -5.50 -14.44
C TRP A 65 3.98 -4.82 -13.42
N ALA A 66 3.13 -5.58 -12.73
CA ALA A 66 2.31 -5.05 -11.66
C ALA A 66 3.17 -4.57 -10.49
N ALA A 67 4.18 -5.33 -10.10
CA ALA A 67 5.12 -4.95 -9.05
C ALA A 67 5.99 -3.76 -9.46
N LYS A 68 6.50 -3.76 -10.70
CA LYS A 68 7.27 -2.65 -11.25
C LYS A 68 6.44 -1.38 -11.36
N GLY A 69 5.21 -1.48 -11.85
CA GLY A 69 4.29 -0.36 -11.92
C GLY A 69 4.01 0.24 -10.55
N THR A 70 3.77 -0.60 -9.56
CA THR A 70 3.60 -0.20 -8.16
C THR A 70 4.80 0.59 -7.63
N ALA A 71 6.01 0.09 -7.84
CA ALA A 71 7.24 0.80 -7.44
C ALA A 71 7.41 2.14 -8.16
N LEU A 72 7.11 2.18 -9.45
CA LEU A 72 7.21 3.40 -10.28
C LEU A 72 6.17 4.46 -9.92
N LEU A 73 5.04 4.09 -9.36
CA LEU A 73 4.05 5.01 -8.81
C LEU A 73 4.48 5.64 -7.46
N GLY A 74 5.61 5.21 -6.91
CA GLY A 74 6.12 5.73 -5.63
C GLY A 74 5.62 4.98 -4.41
N VAL A 75 4.98 3.83 -4.59
CA VAL A 75 4.57 2.95 -3.49
C VAL A 75 5.81 2.30 -2.88
N ARG A 76 5.95 2.38 -1.57
CA ARG A 76 7.06 1.80 -0.81
C ARG A 76 6.68 0.57 0.00
N ALA A 77 5.43 0.48 0.39
CA ALA A 77 4.92 -0.69 1.10
C ALA A 77 3.52 -1.06 0.63
N VAL A 78 3.22 -2.34 0.69
CA VAL A 78 1.89 -2.90 0.45
C VAL A 78 1.52 -3.73 1.67
N ILE A 79 0.39 -3.43 2.31
CA ILE A 79 -0.10 -4.12 3.49
C ILE A 79 -1.41 -4.82 3.12
N THR A 80 -1.47 -6.13 3.27
CA THR A 80 -2.62 -6.92 2.80
C THR A 80 -3.00 -8.02 3.79
N GLU A 81 -4.18 -8.58 3.62
CA GLU A 81 -4.60 -9.79 4.35
C GLU A 81 -3.83 -11.03 3.86
N SER A 82 -3.58 -11.14 2.57
CA SER A 82 -2.73 -12.20 1.99
C SER A 82 -2.21 -11.80 0.61
N PHE A 83 -1.12 -12.44 0.20
CA PHE A 83 -0.49 -12.23 -1.10
C PHE A 83 -0.57 -13.46 -1.99
N GLU A 84 -0.68 -13.25 -3.30
CA GLU A 84 -0.24 -14.25 -4.25
C GLU A 84 1.29 -14.40 -4.14
N ARG A 85 1.77 -15.63 -4.03
CA ARG A 85 3.16 -15.94 -3.67
C ARG A 85 4.19 -15.30 -4.60
N ILE A 86 3.98 -15.38 -5.91
CA ILE A 86 4.93 -14.87 -6.90
C ILE A 86 4.93 -13.34 -6.88
N HIS A 87 3.75 -12.74 -6.76
CA HIS A 87 3.63 -11.27 -6.68
C HIS A 87 4.34 -10.70 -5.46
N ARG A 88 4.23 -11.36 -4.30
CA ARG A 88 4.98 -10.98 -3.10
C ARG A 88 6.49 -10.94 -3.34
N SER A 89 7.03 -11.99 -4.00
CA SER A 89 8.45 -12.04 -4.33
C SER A 89 8.87 -10.94 -5.30
N ASN A 90 8.03 -10.64 -6.29
CA ASN A 90 8.27 -9.58 -7.26
C ASN A 90 8.24 -8.18 -6.62
N LEU A 91 7.36 -7.94 -5.66
CA LEU A 91 7.35 -6.69 -4.89
C LEU A 91 8.68 -6.47 -4.19
N ILE A 92 9.21 -7.49 -3.52
CA ILE A 92 10.53 -7.44 -2.86
C ILE A 92 11.61 -7.13 -3.89
N GLY A 93 11.62 -7.82 -5.01
CA GLY A 93 12.58 -7.60 -6.10
C GLY A 93 12.54 -6.20 -6.70
N MET A 94 11.40 -5.52 -6.61
CA MET A 94 11.21 -4.13 -7.07
C MET A 94 11.40 -3.08 -5.96
N GLY A 95 11.81 -3.49 -4.76
CA GLY A 95 12.05 -2.59 -3.65
C GLY A 95 10.78 -2.09 -2.95
N VAL A 96 9.69 -2.83 -3.08
CA VAL A 96 8.42 -2.57 -2.36
C VAL A 96 8.30 -3.57 -1.22
N VAL A 97 8.05 -3.09 -0.01
CA VAL A 97 7.96 -3.94 1.18
C VAL A 97 6.56 -4.57 1.26
N PRO A 98 6.42 -5.90 1.14
CA PRO A 98 5.15 -6.59 1.33
C PRO A 98 4.96 -6.92 2.80
N LEU A 99 3.92 -6.37 3.40
CA LEU A 99 3.51 -6.61 4.78
C LEU A 99 2.15 -7.30 4.81
N GLN A 100 1.96 -8.18 5.75
CA GLN A 100 0.71 -8.92 5.92
C GLN A 100 0.12 -8.59 7.29
N PHE A 101 -1.19 -8.34 7.33
CA PHE A 101 -1.91 -8.22 8.59
C PHE A 101 -1.80 -9.51 9.41
N PRO A 102 -1.85 -9.42 10.73
CA PRO A 102 -2.01 -10.61 11.57
C PRO A 102 -3.23 -11.44 11.16
N ASP A 103 -3.20 -12.74 11.46
CA ASP A 103 -4.27 -13.65 11.09
C ASP A 103 -5.63 -13.19 11.65
N GLY A 104 -6.61 -13.08 10.76
CA GLY A 104 -7.95 -12.63 11.10
C GLY A 104 -8.14 -11.11 11.12
N GLU A 105 -7.09 -10.34 10.87
CA GLU A 105 -7.15 -8.88 10.80
C GLU A 105 -7.14 -8.36 9.37
N SER A 106 -7.77 -7.20 9.20
CA SER A 106 -7.85 -6.49 7.91
C SER A 106 -7.83 -4.98 8.14
N ALA A 107 -7.68 -4.21 7.08
CA ALA A 107 -7.79 -2.75 7.17
C ALA A 107 -9.13 -2.33 7.80
N ALA A 108 -10.22 -3.01 7.44
CA ALA A 108 -11.55 -2.73 7.98
C ALA A 108 -11.67 -3.08 9.48
N SER A 109 -11.10 -4.22 9.92
CA SER A 109 -11.14 -4.62 11.35
C SER A 109 -10.35 -3.67 12.24
N LEU A 110 -9.27 -3.10 11.71
CA LEU A 110 -8.43 -2.11 12.39
C LEU A 110 -8.95 -0.67 12.27
N GLY A 111 -10.05 -0.46 11.56
CA GLY A 111 -10.63 0.86 11.35
C GLY A 111 -9.78 1.79 10.50
N LEU A 112 -8.94 1.24 9.62
CA LEU A 112 -8.12 2.01 8.69
C LEU A 112 -8.98 2.49 7.53
N ASP A 113 -9.08 3.78 7.36
CA ASP A 113 -9.87 4.42 6.30
C ASP A 113 -9.00 4.93 5.12
N GLY A 114 -7.68 4.82 5.25
CA GLY A 114 -6.72 5.23 4.21
C GLY A 114 -6.25 6.68 4.33
N THR A 115 -6.66 7.41 5.37
CA THR A 115 -6.20 8.78 5.65
C THR A 115 -4.96 8.80 6.53
N GLU A 116 -4.53 7.63 7.00
CA GLU A 116 -3.44 7.49 7.94
C GLU A 116 -2.07 7.68 7.28
N THR A 117 -1.14 8.18 8.08
CA THR A 117 0.30 8.11 7.78
C THR A 117 0.88 6.88 8.47
N PHE A 118 1.62 6.06 7.73
CA PHE A 118 2.19 4.83 8.25
C PHE A 118 3.67 4.99 8.57
N SER A 119 4.07 4.54 9.75
CA SER A 119 5.47 4.35 10.13
C SER A 119 5.75 2.86 10.28
N VAL A 120 6.78 2.37 9.60
CA VAL A 120 7.21 0.97 9.68
C VAL A 120 8.56 0.92 10.38
N THR A 121 8.63 0.20 11.49
CA THR A 121 9.86 0.00 12.27
C THR A 121 10.24 -1.46 12.33
N GLY A 122 11.52 -1.74 12.63
CA GLY A 122 12.03 -3.12 12.69
C GLY A 122 12.59 -3.65 11.36
N LEU A 123 12.70 -2.82 10.33
CA LEU A 123 13.30 -3.21 9.05
C LEU A 123 14.84 -3.07 9.03
N THR A 124 15.44 -2.42 10.02
CA THR A 124 16.89 -2.20 10.09
C THR A 124 17.69 -3.50 10.14
N ALA A 125 17.13 -4.56 10.71
CA ALA A 125 17.72 -5.89 10.74
C ALA A 125 17.97 -6.47 9.33
N LEU A 126 17.27 -6.01 8.31
CA LEU A 126 17.52 -6.41 6.92
C LEU A 126 18.92 -6.01 6.44
N ASN A 127 19.45 -4.89 6.93
CA ASN A 127 20.80 -4.43 6.60
C ASN A 127 21.88 -5.32 7.22
N GLU A 128 21.54 -6.08 8.26
CA GLU A 128 22.40 -7.05 8.94
C GLU A 128 22.22 -8.47 8.40
N GLY A 129 21.44 -8.64 7.32
CA GLY A 129 21.16 -9.94 6.72
C GLY A 129 20.12 -10.78 7.48
N VAL A 130 19.46 -10.20 8.47
CA VAL A 130 18.40 -10.86 9.23
C VAL A 130 17.04 -10.45 8.67
N THR A 131 16.24 -11.43 8.28
CA THR A 131 14.87 -11.18 7.82
C THR A 131 13.92 -11.19 9.03
N PRO A 132 13.37 -10.04 9.44
CA PRO A 132 12.42 -10.00 10.53
C PRO A 132 11.13 -10.73 10.12
N ARG A 133 10.58 -11.54 11.02
CA ARG A 133 9.29 -12.22 10.79
C ARG A 133 8.12 -11.29 11.04
N THR A 134 8.29 -10.36 11.95
CA THR A 134 7.29 -9.35 12.32
C THR A 134 7.93 -7.97 12.33
N VAL A 135 7.16 -6.98 11.93
CA VAL A 135 7.53 -5.57 11.98
C VAL A 135 6.40 -4.79 12.62
N VAL A 136 6.73 -3.68 13.25
CA VAL A 136 5.73 -2.81 13.85
C VAL A 136 5.32 -1.76 12.81
N VAL A 137 4.04 -1.73 12.49
CA VAL A 137 3.43 -0.71 11.62
C VAL A 137 2.55 0.17 12.49
N ARG A 138 2.84 1.45 12.54
CA ARG A 138 2.07 2.41 13.33
C ARG A 138 1.31 3.33 12.37
N PRO A 139 -0.01 3.19 12.26
CA PRO A 139 -0.84 4.18 11.60
C PRO A 139 -0.98 5.41 12.51
N VAL A 140 -0.83 6.58 11.93
CA VAL A 140 -1.05 7.85 12.62
C VAL A 140 -2.18 8.58 11.91
N HIS A 141 -3.32 8.68 12.56
CA HIS A 141 -4.41 9.55 12.09
C HIS A 141 -4.04 11.01 12.31
N CYS A 142 -4.44 11.86 11.40
CA CYS A 142 -4.21 13.31 11.51
C CYS A 142 -4.84 13.91 12.79
N TYR A 143 -5.75 13.18 13.45
CA TYR A 143 -6.53 13.64 14.62
C TYR A 143 -6.59 12.68 15.80
N SER A 144 -6.01 11.47 15.74
CA SER A 144 -5.92 10.58 16.89
C SER A 144 -4.72 9.64 16.81
N LYS A 145 -3.97 9.60 17.91
CA LYS A 145 -2.93 8.59 18.11
C LYS A 145 -3.61 7.28 18.52
N ILE A 146 -3.70 6.33 17.63
CA ILE A 146 -3.93 4.96 18.02
C ILE A 146 -2.56 4.34 18.25
N LEU A 147 -2.18 4.22 19.51
CA LEU A 147 -1.03 3.45 19.94
C LEU A 147 -1.48 1.99 19.96
N PHE A 148 -0.97 1.17 19.05
CA PHE A 148 -1.02 -0.27 19.25
C PHE A 148 -0.05 -0.61 20.38
N PRO A 149 -0.46 -1.39 21.39
CA PRO A 149 0.43 -1.78 22.47
C PRO A 149 1.62 -2.54 21.89
N ASP A 150 2.81 -2.20 22.38
CA ASP A 150 4.01 -2.96 22.12
C ASP A 150 3.82 -4.36 22.78
N GLU A 151 3.74 -5.42 21.98
CA GLU A 151 3.96 -6.80 22.41
C GLU A 151 5.35 -7.25 22.01
#